data_def5868a790430ff5344baef381fdfe3
#
_entry.id   def5868a790430ff5344baef381fdfe3
#
_cell.length_a   1.000
_cell.length_b   1.000
_cell.length_c   1.000
_cell.angle_alpha   90.00
_cell.angle_beta   90.00
_cell.angle_gamma   90.00
#
_symmetry.space_group_name_H-M   'P 1'
#
loop_
_entity.id
_entity.type
_entity.pdbx_description
1 polymer ?
#
loop_
_entity_poly.entity_id
_entity_poly.type
_entity_poly.pdbx_seq_one_letter_code
_entity_poly.pdbx_strand_id
1 'polypeptide(L)'
;MSKIIELRNKRNTLWEQTKAFLEQHRDENGFVAADAVEQYDKMAADVKALGDEIKRLEDQMEMDAKLSAPTSAPVHADPKADTRKPARPTATDAYNRAFWDMMRGNSSMEVRDALSVGINENGGFTVPDEFERQLIQGLEENNIFRTLAHTIRTNSGTRTIPLATDSGSASWIEEGAAIQESDMSFAQETLSAYKLGCMIKVSNELLNDSAFNIAAHIAQRFGVRFGNAEEDAFINGTGPSANPQVTPSQPTGILTSLTASAGNTTEDAVTVHFDNIYKLYYSLKSPYRRKASFLCNETLLLQLMLLKDGNGNYIWKPGLEVGKPDTILGRPIYTSGYMPAISGDAAQDKNKKVLLFGDFSYYWIADRQSRTLKRLNELYAVTDQVGFIGTQRVDGKLILPEAMQVMAMGGGNGNG
;
A
#
# COMPACT_ATOMS: atom_id res chain seq x y z
N MET A 1 -20.22 44.95 -17.13
CA MET A 1 -21.59 44.51 -16.71
C MET A 1 -22.56 45.64 -16.48
N SER A 2 -22.20 46.77 -15.89
CA SER A 2 -23.10 47.90 -15.64
C SER A 2 -23.72 48.49 -16.93
N LYS A 3 -22.92 48.66 -18.00
CA LYS A 3 -23.36 49.26 -19.27
C LYS A 3 -24.40 48.41 -20.03
N ILE A 4 -24.25 47.10 -20.05
CA ILE A 4 -25.23 46.19 -20.71
C ILE A 4 -26.56 46.20 -19.97
N ILE A 5 -26.57 46.26 -18.64
CA ILE A 5 -27.78 46.35 -17.84
C ILE A 5 -28.49 47.65 -18.11
N GLU A 6 -27.76 48.77 -18.22
CA GLU A 6 -28.31 50.09 -18.55
C GLU A 6 -28.95 50.11 -19.93
N LEU A 7 -28.30 49.55 -20.95
CA LEU A 7 -28.82 49.44 -22.30
C LEU A 7 -30.06 48.52 -22.38
N ARG A 8 -30.09 47.44 -21.65
CA ARG A 8 -31.27 46.57 -21.54
C ARG A 8 -32.44 47.28 -20.90
N ASN A 9 -32.20 48.07 -19.85
CA ASN A 9 -33.25 48.89 -19.24
C ASN A 9 -33.77 49.95 -20.21
N LYS A 10 -32.90 50.68 -20.91
CA LYS A 10 -33.28 51.65 -21.95
C LYS A 10 -34.11 51.02 -23.06
N ARG A 11 -33.68 49.85 -23.57
CA ARG A 11 -34.44 49.12 -24.59
C ARG A 11 -35.84 48.73 -24.10
N ASN A 12 -35.94 48.20 -22.88
CA ASN A 12 -37.24 47.82 -22.31
C ASN A 12 -38.16 49.04 -22.12
N THR A 13 -37.64 50.14 -21.58
CA THR A 13 -38.42 51.38 -21.42
C THR A 13 -38.87 51.90 -22.75
N LEU A 14 -38.03 51.97 -23.79
CA LEU A 14 -38.37 52.41 -25.12
C LEU A 14 -39.38 51.49 -25.77
N TRP A 15 -39.28 50.17 -25.54
CA TRP A 15 -40.28 49.22 -26.04
C TRP A 15 -41.66 49.39 -25.40
N GLU A 16 -41.77 49.68 -24.10
CA GLU A 16 -43.04 49.97 -23.43
C GLU A 16 -43.63 51.28 -23.95
N GLN A 17 -42.78 52.30 -24.18
CA GLN A 17 -43.21 53.55 -24.80
C GLN A 17 -43.75 53.35 -26.24
N THR A 18 -43.06 52.49 -27.03
CA THR A 18 -43.48 52.15 -28.40
C THR A 18 -44.80 51.43 -28.43
N LYS A 19 -45.01 50.49 -27.49
CA LYS A 19 -46.34 49.85 -27.35
C LYS A 19 -47.42 50.79 -26.92
N ALA A 20 -47.19 51.65 -25.92
CA ALA A 20 -48.16 52.64 -25.46
C ALA A 20 -48.52 53.65 -26.55
N PHE A 21 -47.51 54.10 -27.35
CA PHE A 21 -47.71 54.96 -28.49
C PHE A 21 -48.66 54.34 -29.54
N LEU A 22 -48.43 53.02 -29.84
CA LEU A 22 -49.26 52.29 -30.79
C LEU A 22 -50.72 52.17 -30.30
N GLU A 23 -50.94 51.89 -29.04
CA GLU A 23 -52.28 51.77 -28.43
C GLU A 23 -52.99 53.09 -28.37
N GLN A 24 -52.31 54.22 -28.17
CA GLN A 24 -52.91 55.58 -28.14
C GLN A 24 -53.37 56.11 -29.52
N HIS A 25 -52.74 55.55 -30.59
CA HIS A 25 -53.04 56.07 -31.98
C HIS A 25 -53.81 55.04 -32.81
N ARG A 26 -54.46 54.04 -32.15
CA ARG A 26 -55.49 53.20 -32.81
C ARG A 26 -56.84 53.88 -32.86
N ASP A 27 -57.49 53.78 -34.01
CA ASP A 27 -58.87 54.19 -34.16
C ASP A 27 -59.85 53.11 -33.67
N GLU A 28 -61.17 53.45 -33.68
CA GLU A 28 -62.21 52.50 -33.24
C GLU A 28 -62.27 51.21 -34.08
N ASN A 29 -61.66 51.18 -35.26
CA ASN A 29 -61.57 50.04 -36.16
C ASN A 29 -60.24 49.28 -35.98
N GLY A 30 -59.37 49.72 -35.10
CA GLY A 30 -58.08 49.07 -34.82
C GLY A 30 -56.93 49.41 -35.77
N PHE A 31 -57.13 50.37 -36.70
CA PHE A 31 -56.12 50.85 -37.63
C PHE A 31 -55.33 52.01 -37.01
N VAL A 32 -54.03 52.09 -37.37
CA VAL A 32 -53.14 53.17 -36.94
C VAL A 32 -53.02 54.24 -38.05
N ALA A 33 -53.10 55.54 -37.71
CA ALA A 33 -52.96 56.60 -38.66
C ALA A 33 -51.60 56.60 -39.36
N ALA A 34 -51.54 56.98 -40.66
CA ALA A 34 -50.30 56.86 -41.48
C ALA A 34 -49.13 57.65 -40.90
N ASP A 35 -49.36 58.80 -40.30
CA ASP A 35 -48.36 59.68 -39.68
C ASP A 35 -47.80 59.01 -38.38
N ALA A 36 -48.64 58.24 -37.66
CA ALA A 36 -48.24 57.54 -36.47
C ALA A 36 -47.40 56.25 -36.80
N VAL A 37 -47.62 55.63 -37.96
CA VAL A 37 -46.87 54.48 -38.43
C VAL A 37 -45.40 54.84 -38.64
N GLU A 38 -45.12 55.99 -39.29
CA GLU A 38 -43.70 56.40 -39.51
C GLU A 38 -42.97 56.67 -38.20
N GLN A 39 -43.65 57.22 -37.21
CA GLN A 39 -43.06 57.45 -35.88
C GLN A 39 -42.90 56.17 -35.09
N TYR A 40 -43.80 55.22 -35.20
CA TYR A 40 -43.69 53.88 -34.63
C TYR A 40 -42.48 53.12 -35.23
N ASP A 41 -42.32 53.18 -36.57
CA ASP A 41 -41.24 52.53 -37.27
C ASP A 41 -39.87 53.07 -36.83
N LYS A 42 -39.74 54.37 -36.59
CA LYS A 42 -38.54 54.98 -36.01
C LYS A 42 -38.26 54.45 -34.60
N MET A 43 -39.22 54.40 -33.71
CA MET A 43 -39.08 53.89 -32.35
C MET A 43 -38.76 52.43 -32.37
N ALA A 44 -39.40 51.64 -33.23
CA ALA A 44 -39.09 50.20 -33.38
C ALA A 44 -37.65 49.95 -33.91
N ALA A 45 -37.18 50.81 -34.84
CA ALA A 45 -35.78 50.75 -35.31
C ALA A 45 -34.79 51.09 -34.22
N ASP A 46 -35.07 52.04 -33.34
CA ASP A 46 -34.23 52.38 -32.17
C ASP A 46 -34.17 51.24 -31.17
N VAL A 47 -35.30 50.55 -30.89
CA VAL A 47 -35.34 49.34 -30.04
C VAL A 47 -34.47 48.23 -30.63
N LYS A 48 -34.52 48.01 -31.95
CA LYS A 48 -33.71 47.06 -32.66
C LYS A 48 -32.22 47.43 -32.60
N ALA A 49 -31.87 48.68 -32.83
CA ALA A 49 -30.48 49.16 -32.77
C ALA A 49 -29.88 48.97 -31.37
N LEU A 50 -30.66 49.24 -30.31
CA LEU A 50 -30.22 48.93 -28.92
C LEU A 50 -30.03 47.41 -28.68
N GLY A 51 -30.88 46.57 -29.28
CA GLY A 51 -30.74 45.12 -29.23
C GLY A 51 -29.45 44.62 -29.89
N ASP A 52 -29.12 45.14 -31.05
CA ASP A 52 -27.92 44.81 -31.81
C ASP A 52 -26.65 45.26 -31.08
N GLU A 53 -26.69 46.42 -30.38
CA GLU A 53 -25.58 46.91 -29.59
C GLU A 53 -25.37 46.09 -28.31
N ILE A 54 -26.42 45.68 -27.64
CA ILE A 54 -26.34 44.78 -26.50
C ILE A 54 -25.65 43.46 -26.91
N LYS A 55 -26.07 42.88 -28.03
CA LYS A 55 -25.52 41.66 -28.56
C LYS A 55 -24.02 41.79 -28.87
N ARG A 56 -23.63 42.91 -29.52
CA ARG A 56 -22.20 43.18 -29.79
C ARG A 56 -21.35 43.22 -28.51
N LEU A 57 -21.86 43.86 -27.46
CA LEU A 57 -21.16 43.95 -26.17
C LEU A 57 -21.08 42.57 -25.45
N GLU A 58 -22.12 41.76 -25.59
CA GLU A 58 -22.15 40.39 -25.04
C GLU A 58 -21.15 39.51 -25.78
N ASP A 59 -21.12 39.53 -27.10
CA ASP A 59 -20.17 38.80 -27.95
C ASP A 59 -18.71 39.23 -27.66
N GLN A 60 -18.50 40.56 -27.45
CA GLN A 60 -17.20 41.09 -27.08
C GLN A 60 -16.75 40.54 -25.70
N MET A 61 -17.63 40.56 -24.70
CA MET A 61 -17.31 40.03 -23.38
C MET A 61 -17.00 38.52 -23.42
N GLU A 62 -17.74 37.77 -24.24
CA GLU A 62 -17.49 36.34 -24.41
C GLU A 62 -16.11 36.10 -25.09
N MET A 63 -15.78 36.92 -26.09
CA MET A 63 -14.45 36.82 -26.74
C MET A 63 -13.32 37.23 -25.80
N ASP A 64 -13.50 38.30 -25.01
CA ASP A 64 -12.53 38.72 -24.01
C ASP A 64 -12.33 37.63 -22.92
N ALA A 65 -13.40 36.98 -22.51
CA ALA A 65 -13.33 35.86 -21.57
C ALA A 65 -12.57 34.65 -22.16
N LYS A 66 -12.77 34.37 -23.45
CA LYS A 66 -12.03 33.30 -24.15
C LYS A 66 -10.55 33.65 -24.37
N LEU A 67 -10.25 34.91 -24.69
CA LEU A 67 -8.86 35.37 -24.89
C LEU A 67 -8.09 35.56 -23.58
N SER A 68 -8.77 35.89 -22.48
CA SER A 68 -8.18 36.00 -21.15
C SER A 68 -8.01 34.66 -20.45
N ALA A 69 -8.60 33.57 -20.97
CA ALA A 69 -8.37 32.24 -20.47
C ALA A 69 -6.88 31.87 -20.68
N PRO A 70 -6.14 31.42 -19.65
CA PRO A 70 -4.75 31.08 -19.78
C PRO A 70 -4.58 29.93 -20.78
N THR A 71 -3.79 30.18 -21.84
CA THR A 71 -3.49 29.19 -22.90
C THR A 71 -2.37 28.22 -22.50
N SER A 72 -1.70 28.47 -21.38
CA SER A 72 -0.67 27.60 -20.82
C SER A 72 -1.11 27.07 -19.45
N ALA A 73 -0.93 25.77 -19.22
CA ALA A 73 -1.07 25.20 -17.88
C ALA A 73 -0.03 25.83 -16.94
N PRO A 74 -0.37 26.23 -15.70
CA PRO A 74 0.57 26.78 -14.76
C PRO A 74 1.69 25.79 -14.50
N VAL A 75 2.94 26.23 -14.51
CA VAL A 75 4.14 25.41 -14.25
C VAL A 75 4.16 24.89 -12.79
N HIS A 76 3.42 25.55 -11.90
CA HIS A 76 3.13 25.05 -10.57
C HIS A 76 1.69 24.53 -10.57
N ALA A 77 1.56 23.22 -10.63
CA ALA A 77 0.27 22.59 -10.34
C ALA A 77 -0.13 22.96 -8.91
N ASP A 78 -1.33 23.55 -8.78
CA ASP A 78 -1.98 23.71 -7.49
C ASP A 78 -1.94 22.33 -6.79
N PRO A 79 -1.49 22.21 -5.52
CA PRO A 79 -1.45 20.92 -4.82
C PRO A 79 -2.83 20.24 -4.71
N LYS A 80 -3.89 20.93 -5.12
CA LYS A 80 -5.23 20.39 -5.29
C LYS A 80 -5.63 20.13 -6.75
N ALA A 81 -4.80 20.47 -7.74
CA ALA A 81 -5.04 20.05 -9.12
C ALA A 81 -4.85 18.54 -9.17
N ASP A 82 -5.94 17.89 -9.49
CA ASP A 82 -6.13 16.45 -9.59
C ASP A 82 -5.15 15.86 -10.62
N THR A 83 -3.89 15.63 -10.19
CA THR A 83 -2.95 14.80 -10.91
C THR A 83 -3.36 13.34 -10.72
N ARG A 84 -4.60 13.00 -11.08
CA ARG A 84 -4.96 11.61 -11.26
C ARG A 84 -4.11 11.09 -12.40
N LYS A 85 -3.07 10.33 -12.06
CA LYS A 85 -2.56 9.29 -12.97
C LYS A 85 -3.78 8.63 -13.56
N PRO A 86 -3.79 8.32 -14.89
CA PRO A 86 -4.95 7.68 -15.48
C PRO A 86 -5.39 6.55 -14.55
N ALA A 87 -6.61 6.65 -14.04
CA ALA A 87 -7.11 5.73 -13.04
C ALA A 87 -6.97 4.32 -13.62
N ARG A 88 -6.29 3.43 -12.91
CA ARG A 88 -6.24 2.03 -13.32
C ARG A 88 -7.68 1.58 -13.52
N PRO A 89 -7.99 0.78 -14.53
CA PRO A 89 -9.36 0.28 -14.71
C PRO A 89 -9.96 -0.34 -13.45
N THR A 90 -9.11 -0.99 -12.64
CA THR A 90 -9.44 -1.61 -11.33
C THR A 90 -9.73 -0.60 -10.21
N ALA A 91 -9.41 0.68 -10.40
CA ALA A 91 -9.66 1.74 -9.42
C ALA A 91 -11.01 2.44 -9.61
N THR A 92 -11.81 2.05 -10.61
CA THR A 92 -13.10 2.69 -10.89
C THR A 92 -14.21 2.11 -10.01
N ASP A 93 -15.16 2.96 -9.59
CA ASP A 93 -16.35 2.52 -8.84
C ASP A 93 -17.20 1.52 -9.62
N ALA A 94 -17.24 1.65 -10.95
CA ALA A 94 -17.93 0.71 -11.83
C ALA A 94 -17.31 -0.69 -11.76
N TYR A 95 -15.98 -0.79 -11.82
CA TYR A 95 -15.27 -2.05 -11.67
C TYR A 95 -15.49 -2.65 -10.28
N ASN A 96 -15.42 -1.84 -9.22
CA ASN A 96 -15.64 -2.30 -7.85
C ASN A 96 -17.05 -2.88 -7.67
N ARG A 97 -18.08 -2.19 -8.15
CA ARG A 97 -19.46 -2.70 -8.11
C ARG A 97 -19.63 -4.00 -8.90
N ALA A 98 -19.17 -4.02 -10.15
CA ALA A 98 -19.26 -5.21 -11.00
C ALA A 98 -18.51 -6.40 -10.39
N PHE A 99 -17.35 -6.17 -9.77
CA PHE A 99 -16.58 -7.18 -9.05
C PHE A 99 -17.38 -7.82 -7.91
N TRP A 100 -18.00 -7.00 -7.05
CA TRP A 100 -18.78 -7.51 -5.93
C TRP A 100 -20.11 -8.12 -6.35
N ASP A 101 -20.72 -7.65 -7.43
CA ASP A 101 -21.91 -8.26 -8.03
C ASP A 101 -21.57 -9.67 -8.57
N MET A 102 -20.44 -9.81 -9.25
CA MET A 102 -19.93 -11.12 -9.66
C MET A 102 -19.64 -12.03 -8.46
N MET A 103 -19.05 -11.49 -7.39
CA MET A 103 -18.76 -12.25 -6.16
C MET A 103 -20.04 -12.65 -5.41
N ARG A 104 -21.15 -11.92 -5.56
CA ARG A 104 -22.49 -12.30 -5.05
C ARG A 104 -23.21 -13.28 -5.96
N GLY A 105 -22.75 -13.50 -7.20
CA GLY A 105 -23.31 -14.47 -8.16
C GLY A 105 -24.07 -13.86 -9.32
N ASN A 106 -24.13 -12.54 -9.41
CA ASN A 106 -24.69 -11.88 -10.59
C ASN A 106 -23.64 -11.89 -11.71
N SER A 107 -23.85 -12.73 -12.73
CA SER A 107 -22.97 -12.87 -13.89
C SER A 107 -23.59 -12.31 -15.17
N SER A 108 -24.34 -11.21 -15.07
CA SER A 108 -24.92 -10.53 -16.23
C SER A 108 -23.84 -10.13 -17.24
N MET A 109 -24.24 -9.92 -18.50
CA MET A 109 -23.29 -9.54 -19.56
C MET A 109 -22.61 -8.22 -19.26
N GLU A 110 -23.34 -7.24 -18.69
CA GLU A 110 -22.82 -5.93 -18.26
C GLU A 110 -21.73 -6.05 -17.17
N VAL A 111 -21.92 -6.96 -16.19
CA VAL A 111 -20.95 -7.22 -15.14
C VAL A 111 -19.68 -7.86 -15.73
N ARG A 112 -19.81 -8.79 -16.68
CA ARG A 112 -18.67 -9.42 -17.35
C ARG A 112 -17.88 -8.44 -18.20
N ASP A 113 -18.57 -7.57 -18.93
CA ASP A 113 -17.93 -6.55 -19.78
C ASP A 113 -17.15 -5.55 -18.92
N ALA A 114 -17.72 -5.09 -17.80
CA ALA A 114 -17.04 -4.21 -16.86
C ALA A 114 -15.78 -4.84 -16.22
N LEU A 115 -15.75 -6.16 -16.09
CA LEU A 115 -14.63 -6.92 -15.52
C LEU A 115 -13.62 -7.41 -16.56
N SER A 116 -13.92 -7.27 -17.87
CA SER A 116 -13.10 -7.82 -18.96
C SER A 116 -11.63 -7.39 -18.93
N VAL A 117 -11.36 -6.18 -18.43
CA VAL A 117 -10.01 -5.61 -18.32
C VAL A 117 -9.18 -6.22 -17.18
N GLY A 118 -9.81 -6.91 -16.22
CA GLY A 118 -9.17 -7.48 -15.02
C GLY A 118 -9.10 -9.01 -14.98
N ILE A 119 -9.34 -9.69 -16.10
CA ILE A 119 -9.29 -11.16 -16.15
C ILE A 119 -7.83 -11.62 -16.24
N ASN A 120 -7.43 -12.47 -15.30
CA ASN A 120 -6.09 -13.07 -15.29
C ASN A 120 -6.10 -14.40 -16.10
N GLU A 121 -4.93 -14.82 -16.61
CA GLU A 121 -4.71 -16.08 -17.36
C GLU A 121 -5.28 -17.33 -16.67
N ASN A 122 -5.45 -17.30 -15.35
CA ASN A 122 -6.02 -18.38 -14.53
C ASN A 122 -7.54 -18.27 -14.27
N GLY A 123 -8.25 -17.37 -14.96
CA GLY A 123 -9.71 -17.19 -14.84
C GLY A 123 -10.17 -16.56 -13.52
N GLY A 124 -9.28 -15.93 -12.76
CA GLY A 124 -9.60 -15.12 -11.60
C GLY A 124 -9.69 -13.64 -11.97
N PHE A 125 -10.53 -12.88 -11.27
CA PHE A 125 -10.60 -11.44 -11.44
C PHE A 125 -9.56 -10.75 -10.57
N THR A 126 -8.88 -9.74 -11.12
CA THR A 126 -8.00 -8.87 -10.33
C THR A 126 -8.84 -8.12 -9.33
N VAL A 127 -8.39 -8.04 -8.10
CA VAL A 127 -9.13 -7.36 -7.03
C VAL A 127 -9.17 -5.84 -7.27
N PRO A 128 -10.27 -5.16 -6.91
CA PRO A 128 -10.35 -3.70 -6.95
C PRO A 128 -9.29 -3.05 -6.04
N ASP A 129 -8.78 -1.89 -6.43
CA ASP A 129 -7.73 -1.17 -5.68
C ASP A 129 -8.16 -0.83 -4.24
N GLU A 130 -9.44 -0.59 -4.00
CA GLU A 130 -9.99 -0.34 -2.65
C GLU A 130 -9.89 -1.58 -1.76
N PHE A 131 -10.30 -2.74 -2.29
CA PHE A 131 -10.18 -4.01 -1.58
C PHE A 131 -8.70 -4.38 -1.35
N GLU A 132 -7.83 -4.15 -2.33
CA GLU A 132 -6.39 -4.36 -2.18
C GLU A 132 -5.82 -3.53 -1.03
N ARG A 133 -6.27 -2.28 -0.87
CA ARG A 133 -5.85 -1.40 0.22
C ARG A 133 -6.28 -1.94 1.59
N GLN A 134 -7.53 -2.37 1.72
CA GLN A 134 -8.04 -2.99 2.96
C GLN A 134 -7.29 -4.29 3.28
N LEU A 135 -6.98 -5.09 2.28
CA LEU A 135 -6.20 -6.30 2.45
C LEU A 135 -4.76 -6.01 2.90
N ILE A 136 -4.10 -5.02 2.30
CA ILE A 136 -2.74 -4.62 2.70
C ILE A 136 -2.74 -4.11 4.14
N GLN A 137 -3.71 -3.29 4.52
CA GLN A 137 -3.86 -2.84 5.91
C GLN A 137 -4.01 -4.03 6.86
N GLY A 138 -4.87 -5.00 6.52
CA GLY A 138 -5.01 -6.22 7.32
C GLY A 138 -3.74 -7.08 7.38
N LEU A 139 -2.92 -7.08 6.31
CA LEU A 139 -1.61 -7.73 6.31
C LEU A 139 -0.62 -7.03 7.26
N GLU A 140 -0.55 -5.71 7.21
CA GLU A 140 0.37 -4.92 8.05
C GLU A 140 -0.01 -4.99 9.54
N GLU A 141 -1.31 -5.01 9.85
CA GLU A 141 -1.80 -5.17 11.23
C GLU A 141 -1.46 -6.53 11.85
N ASN A 142 -1.37 -7.59 11.04
CA ASN A 142 -1.13 -8.95 11.50
C ASN A 142 0.28 -9.48 11.21
N ASN A 143 1.15 -8.67 10.60
CA ASN A 143 2.50 -9.06 10.22
C ASN A 143 3.50 -7.98 10.62
N ILE A 144 4.09 -8.16 11.81
CA ILE A 144 5.10 -7.23 12.35
C ILE A 144 6.33 -7.15 11.43
N PHE A 145 6.66 -8.24 10.76
CA PHE A 145 7.84 -8.32 9.92
C PHE A 145 7.74 -7.40 8.70
N ARG A 146 6.54 -7.23 8.11
CA ARG A 146 6.31 -6.28 7.00
C ARG A 146 6.53 -4.83 7.40
N THR A 147 6.27 -4.47 8.66
CA THR A 147 6.49 -3.10 9.14
C THR A 147 7.97 -2.77 9.31
N LEU A 148 8.79 -3.79 9.53
CA LEU A 148 10.24 -3.64 9.73
C LEU A 148 11.03 -3.76 8.42
N ALA A 149 10.59 -4.62 7.50
CA ALA A 149 11.26 -4.96 6.26
C ALA A 149 11.02 -3.92 5.14
N HIS A 150 11.84 -3.97 4.10
CA HIS A 150 11.68 -3.12 2.92
C HIS A 150 10.81 -3.80 1.87
N THR A 151 9.62 -3.26 1.61
CA THR A 151 8.69 -3.82 0.61
C THR A 151 8.83 -3.12 -0.73
N ILE A 152 9.02 -3.90 -1.80
CA ILE A 152 9.05 -3.44 -3.19
C ILE A 152 7.91 -4.07 -3.99
N ARG A 153 7.36 -3.31 -4.94
CA ARG A 153 6.35 -3.82 -5.87
C ARG A 153 6.99 -4.19 -7.20
N THR A 154 6.66 -5.38 -7.70
CA THR A 154 7.16 -5.90 -8.97
C THR A 154 5.99 -6.22 -9.90
N ASN A 155 6.10 -5.90 -11.19
CA ASN A 155 5.03 -6.12 -12.17
C ASN A 155 5.15 -7.50 -12.87
N SER A 156 6.38 -7.93 -13.20
CA SER A 156 6.63 -9.18 -13.91
C SER A 156 8.05 -9.69 -13.69
N GLY A 157 8.24 -11.00 -13.87
CA GLY A 157 9.57 -11.64 -13.87
C GLY A 157 10.23 -11.75 -12.50
N THR A 158 11.48 -12.14 -12.52
CA THR A 158 12.40 -12.12 -11.37
C THR A 158 13.10 -10.76 -11.33
N ARG A 159 13.31 -10.21 -10.14
CA ARG A 159 14.08 -8.97 -9.98
C ARG A 159 15.46 -9.31 -9.44
N THR A 160 16.47 -8.99 -10.22
CA THR A 160 17.86 -9.12 -9.81
C THR A 160 18.33 -7.82 -9.18
N ILE A 161 18.95 -7.92 -8.01
CA ILE A 161 19.47 -6.79 -7.23
C ILE A 161 20.99 -6.93 -7.20
N PRO A 162 21.75 -6.01 -7.81
CA PRO A 162 23.20 -6.00 -7.68
C PRO A 162 23.58 -5.53 -6.28
N LEU A 163 24.45 -6.27 -5.62
CA LEU A 163 25.03 -5.98 -4.31
C LEU A 163 26.51 -5.76 -4.46
N ALA A 164 27.00 -4.62 -3.99
CA ALA A 164 28.43 -4.44 -3.81
C ALA A 164 28.87 -5.24 -2.59
N THR A 165 29.64 -6.29 -2.80
CA THR A 165 30.15 -7.17 -1.72
C THR A 165 31.48 -6.68 -1.14
N ASP A 166 32.18 -5.84 -1.86
CA ASP A 166 33.41 -5.20 -1.40
C ASP A 166 33.38 -3.71 -1.74
N SER A 167 33.70 -2.89 -0.74
CA SER A 167 33.72 -1.42 -0.88
C SER A 167 35.11 -0.90 -1.31
N GLY A 168 36.08 -1.80 -1.50
CA GLY A 168 37.47 -1.44 -1.68
C GLY A 168 38.12 -0.85 -0.42
N SER A 169 39.40 -0.66 -0.45
CA SER A 169 40.16 -0.04 0.64
C SER A 169 40.88 1.23 0.15
N ALA A 170 40.89 2.25 1.00
CA ALA A 170 41.73 3.43 0.81
C ALA A 170 42.94 3.31 1.75
N SER A 171 44.14 3.55 1.22
CA SER A 171 45.39 3.54 2.00
C SER A 171 46.08 4.90 1.92
N TRP A 172 46.73 5.29 2.99
CA TRP A 172 47.63 6.43 2.98
C TRP A 172 48.88 6.08 2.16
N ILE A 173 49.28 6.92 1.23
CA ILE A 173 50.44 6.73 0.37
C ILE A 173 51.36 7.93 0.51
N GLU A 174 52.69 7.68 0.41
CA GLU A 174 53.67 8.75 0.34
C GLU A 174 53.70 9.37 -1.06
N GLU A 175 54.20 10.57 -1.14
CA GLU A 175 54.33 11.31 -2.40
C GLU A 175 55.22 10.53 -3.41
N GLY A 176 54.64 10.19 -4.57
CA GLY A 176 55.31 9.40 -5.61
C GLY A 176 55.16 7.87 -5.47
N ALA A 177 54.48 7.37 -4.46
CA ALA A 177 54.19 5.94 -4.34
C ALA A 177 52.98 5.54 -5.22
N ALA A 178 52.99 4.28 -5.72
CA ALA A 178 51.88 3.74 -6.51
C ALA A 178 50.65 3.54 -5.69
N ILE A 179 49.47 4.03 -6.22
CA ILE A 179 48.16 3.73 -5.62
C ILE A 179 47.83 2.25 -5.84
N GLN A 180 47.44 1.54 -4.79
CA GLN A 180 46.98 0.16 -4.89
C GLN A 180 45.56 0.15 -5.49
N GLU A 181 45.37 -0.59 -6.57
CA GLU A 181 44.06 -0.83 -7.16
C GLU A 181 43.25 -1.74 -6.24
N SER A 182 42.02 -1.34 -6.01
CA SER A 182 41.01 -2.10 -5.25
C SER A 182 39.73 -2.15 -6.05
N ASP A 183 39.41 -3.31 -6.61
CA ASP A 183 38.22 -3.51 -7.42
C ASP A 183 37.00 -3.81 -6.55
N MET A 184 35.84 -3.26 -6.96
CA MET A 184 34.55 -3.61 -6.34
C MET A 184 34.02 -4.90 -6.94
N SER A 185 33.71 -5.87 -6.09
CA SER A 185 33.00 -7.08 -6.49
C SER A 185 31.50 -6.93 -6.29
N PHE A 186 30.73 -7.43 -7.26
CA PHE A 186 29.28 -7.39 -7.23
C PHE A 186 28.74 -8.81 -7.15
N ALA A 187 27.93 -9.08 -6.14
CA ALA A 187 27.05 -10.23 -6.11
C ALA A 187 25.67 -9.85 -6.66
N GLN A 188 24.93 -10.83 -7.12
CA GLN A 188 23.57 -10.63 -7.59
C GLN A 188 22.63 -11.49 -6.75
N GLU A 189 21.64 -10.84 -6.16
CA GLU A 189 20.55 -11.54 -5.47
C GLU A 189 19.26 -11.42 -6.30
N THR A 190 18.57 -12.55 -6.46
CA THR A 190 17.33 -12.61 -7.23
C THR A 190 16.14 -12.79 -6.29
N LEU A 191 15.13 -11.94 -6.49
CA LEU A 191 13.82 -12.09 -5.89
C LEU A 191 12.87 -12.69 -6.94
N SER A 192 12.25 -13.79 -6.57
CA SER A 192 11.27 -14.54 -7.37
C SER A 192 9.84 -14.07 -7.04
N ALA A 193 8.84 -14.89 -7.29
CA ALA A 193 7.46 -14.63 -6.91
C ALA A 193 6.73 -15.95 -6.63
N TYR A 194 6.77 -16.40 -5.40
CA TYR A 194 6.10 -17.64 -4.98
C TYR A 194 4.61 -17.40 -4.78
N LYS A 195 3.81 -18.37 -5.18
CA LYS A 195 2.34 -18.30 -5.10
C LYS A 195 1.89 -18.70 -3.69
N LEU A 196 1.24 -17.76 -3.00
CA LEU A 196 0.52 -18.00 -1.75
C LEU A 196 -0.98 -17.98 -2.05
N GLY A 197 -1.72 -18.95 -1.54
CA GLY A 197 -3.16 -19.06 -1.74
C GLY A 197 -3.86 -19.56 -0.49
N CYS A 198 -5.04 -19.04 -0.23
CA CYS A 198 -5.93 -19.61 0.77
C CYS A 198 -7.39 -19.58 0.33
N MET A 199 -8.23 -20.35 1.02
CA MET A 199 -9.65 -20.46 0.72
C MET A 199 -10.48 -20.16 1.96
N ILE A 200 -11.56 -19.39 1.75
CA ILE A 200 -12.56 -19.06 2.76
C ILE A 200 -13.90 -19.59 2.30
N LYS A 201 -14.70 -20.13 3.21
CA LYS A 201 -16.08 -20.55 2.97
C LYS A 201 -17.03 -19.55 3.63
N VAL A 202 -18.10 -19.20 2.92
CA VAL A 202 -19.15 -18.30 3.40
C VAL A 202 -20.49 -18.93 3.06
N SER A 203 -21.49 -18.86 3.96
CA SER A 203 -22.85 -19.34 3.66
C SER A 203 -23.56 -18.44 2.66
N ASN A 204 -24.43 -19.00 1.84
CA ASN A 204 -25.24 -18.22 0.91
C ASN A 204 -26.19 -17.25 1.62
N GLU A 205 -26.68 -17.59 2.81
CA GLU A 205 -27.50 -16.69 3.62
C GLU A 205 -26.74 -15.40 3.95
N LEU A 206 -25.47 -15.52 4.41
CA LEU A 206 -24.62 -14.37 4.74
C LEU A 206 -24.27 -13.54 3.51
N LEU A 207 -24.13 -14.18 2.33
CA LEU A 207 -23.87 -13.48 1.05
C LEU A 207 -25.04 -12.63 0.59
N ASN A 208 -26.26 -13.08 0.87
CA ASN A 208 -27.50 -12.43 0.47
C ASN A 208 -27.99 -11.39 1.47
N ASP A 209 -27.45 -11.40 2.70
CA ASP A 209 -27.76 -10.39 3.71
C ASP A 209 -27.17 -9.04 3.32
N SER A 210 -28.04 -8.09 2.99
CA SER A 210 -27.64 -6.74 2.57
C SER A 210 -27.03 -5.90 3.69
N ALA A 211 -27.27 -6.24 4.95
CA ALA A 211 -26.70 -5.55 6.11
C ALA A 211 -25.24 -5.93 6.37
N PHE A 212 -24.77 -7.05 5.79
CA PHE A 212 -23.43 -7.56 6.01
C PHE A 212 -22.43 -7.06 4.94
N ASN A 213 -21.39 -6.37 5.39
CA ASN A 213 -20.31 -5.95 4.48
C ASN A 213 -19.35 -7.11 4.20
N ILE A 214 -19.70 -7.93 3.20
CA ILE A 214 -18.93 -9.09 2.81
C ILE A 214 -17.53 -8.75 2.32
N ALA A 215 -17.35 -7.59 1.68
CA ALA A 215 -16.07 -7.15 1.18
C ALA A 215 -15.06 -6.97 2.32
N ALA A 216 -15.44 -6.22 3.34
CA ALA A 216 -14.60 -5.98 4.51
C ALA A 216 -14.30 -7.28 5.27
N HIS A 217 -15.30 -8.16 5.42
CA HIS A 217 -15.12 -9.45 6.08
C HIS A 217 -14.13 -10.36 5.35
N ILE A 218 -14.27 -10.48 4.03
CA ILE A 218 -13.35 -11.26 3.19
C ILE A 218 -11.95 -10.67 3.23
N ALA A 219 -11.82 -9.33 3.11
CA ALA A 219 -10.53 -8.64 3.19
C ALA A 219 -9.81 -8.93 4.51
N GLN A 220 -10.52 -8.78 5.63
CA GLN A 220 -9.97 -9.04 6.96
C GLN A 220 -9.53 -10.51 7.12
N ARG A 221 -10.37 -11.47 6.72
CA ARG A 221 -10.05 -12.90 6.83
C ARG A 221 -8.85 -13.30 5.97
N PHE A 222 -8.76 -12.78 4.74
CA PHE A 222 -7.60 -13.01 3.88
C PHE A 222 -6.37 -12.29 4.44
N GLY A 223 -6.51 -11.06 4.93
CA GLY A 223 -5.42 -10.29 5.56
C GLY A 223 -4.77 -11.07 6.69
N VAL A 224 -5.56 -11.56 7.64
CA VAL A 224 -5.05 -12.38 8.76
C VAL A 224 -4.37 -13.65 8.27
N ARG A 225 -4.97 -14.41 7.36
CA ARG A 225 -4.40 -15.70 6.90
C ARG A 225 -3.13 -15.51 6.07
N PHE A 226 -3.13 -14.54 5.18
CA PHE A 226 -1.95 -14.24 4.39
C PHE A 226 -0.85 -13.62 5.27
N GLY A 227 -1.20 -12.70 6.19
CA GLY A 227 -0.25 -12.09 7.12
C GLY A 227 0.47 -13.13 7.95
N ASN A 228 -0.26 -14.06 8.53
CA ASN A 228 0.31 -15.15 9.32
C ASN A 228 1.23 -16.07 8.50
N ALA A 229 0.79 -16.48 7.31
CA ALA A 229 1.58 -17.37 6.46
C ALA A 229 2.84 -16.70 5.91
N GLU A 230 2.77 -15.39 5.61
CA GLU A 230 3.93 -14.61 5.17
C GLU A 230 4.93 -14.40 6.30
N GLU A 231 4.46 -14.05 7.50
CA GLU A 231 5.33 -13.82 8.64
C GLU A 231 6.10 -15.09 9.00
N ASP A 232 5.42 -16.24 9.02
CA ASP A 232 6.09 -17.52 9.20
C ASP A 232 7.14 -17.77 8.10
N ALA A 233 6.79 -17.55 6.84
CA ALA A 233 7.71 -17.76 5.73
C ALA A 233 8.89 -16.78 5.74
N PHE A 234 8.71 -15.53 6.15
CA PHE A 234 9.79 -14.53 6.25
C PHE A 234 10.73 -14.81 7.41
N ILE A 235 10.25 -15.45 8.46
CA ILE A 235 11.06 -15.83 9.62
C ILE A 235 11.71 -17.21 9.40
N ASN A 236 10.94 -18.25 9.06
CA ASN A 236 11.33 -19.65 9.06
C ASN A 236 11.47 -20.28 7.67
N GLY A 237 11.05 -19.58 6.60
CA GLY A 237 10.96 -20.14 5.25
C GLY A 237 12.26 -20.77 4.77
N THR A 238 12.14 -21.88 4.05
CA THR A 238 13.28 -22.68 3.56
C THR A 238 13.82 -22.20 2.22
N GLY A 239 13.15 -21.22 1.57
CA GLY A 239 13.55 -20.74 0.26
C GLY A 239 13.06 -21.62 -0.90
N PRO A 240 13.71 -21.52 -2.07
CA PRO A 240 13.38 -22.33 -3.24
C PRO A 240 13.61 -23.81 -2.97
N SER A 241 12.61 -24.63 -3.31
CA SER A 241 12.70 -26.08 -3.12
C SER A 241 13.31 -26.76 -4.34
N ALA A 242 14.18 -27.72 -4.10
CA ALA A 242 14.70 -28.59 -5.16
C ALA A 242 13.62 -29.54 -5.72
N ASN A 243 12.60 -29.87 -4.95
CA ASN A 243 11.46 -30.68 -5.36
C ASN A 243 10.12 -30.00 -5.01
N PRO A 244 9.65 -29.05 -5.85
CA PRO A 244 8.43 -28.27 -5.59
C PRO A 244 7.14 -29.10 -5.49
N GLN A 245 7.12 -30.33 -5.98
CA GLN A 245 5.98 -31.23 -5.90
C GLN A 245 5.80 -31.82 -4.48
N VAL A 246 6.88 -31.92 -3.71
CA VAL A 246 6.85 -32.45 -2.34
C VAL A 246 6.85 -31.33 -1.31
N THR A 247 7.72 -30.35 -1.51
CA THR A 247 7.83 -29.17 -0.61
C THR A 247 7.69 -27.92 -1.47
N PRO A 248 6.64 -27.10 -1.28
CA PRO A 248 6.45 -25.91 -2.09
C PRO A 248 7.60 -24.91 -1.86
N SER A 249 8.04 -24.29 -2.93
CA SER A 249 8.98 -23.15 -2.82
C SER A 249 8.30 -21.97 -2.12
N GLN A 250 9.03 -21.31 -1.25
CA GLN A 250 8.56 -20.20 -0.41
C GLN A 250 9.67 -19.16 -0.23
N PRO A 251 9.39 -17.98 0.34
CA PRO A 251 10.41 -17.00 0.68
C PRO A 251 11.55 -17.59 1.51
N THR A 252 12.74 -17.02 1.39
CA THR A 252 13.86 -17.43 2.23
C THR A 252 13.79 -16.72 3.58
N GLY A 253 13.52 -17.47 4.63
CA GLY A 253 13.39 -16.96 5.98
C GLY A 253 14.68 -16.35 6.52
N ILE A 254 14.55 -15.36 7.39
CA ILE A 254 15.69 -14.69 7.97
C ILE A 254 16.53 -15.63 8.86
N LEU A 255 15.88 -16.54 9.60
CA LEU A 255 16.57 -17.54 10.41
C LEU A 255 17.31 -18.56 9.56
N THR A 256 16.80 -18.85 8.36
CA THR A 256 17.48 -19.75 7.41
C THR A 256 18.71 -19.08 6.80
N SER A 257 18.64 -17.77 6.53
CA SER A 257 19.73 -16.99 5.94
C SER A 257 20.87 -16.68 6.90
N LEU A 258 20.64 -16.73 8.20
CA LEU A 258 21.63 -16.35 9.21
C LEU A 258 22.16 -17.58 9.97
N THR A 259 23.43 -17.57 10.29
CA THR A 259 24.06 -18.56 11.18
C THR A 259 24.57 -17.86 12.44
N ALA A 260 24.24 -18.39 13.60
CA ALA A 260 24.74 -17.84 14.85
C ALA A 260 26.25 -18.07 14.94
N SER A 261 27.00 -17.01 15.24
CA SER A 261 28.41 -17.14 15.55
C SER A 261 28.62 -17.77 16.94
N ALA A 262 29.79 -18.34 17.19
CA ALA A 262 30.08 -18.91 18.50
C ALA A 262 29.96 -17.89 19.64
N GLY A 263 30.31 -16.62 19.38
CA GLY A 263 30.15 -15.53 20.35
C GLY A 263 28.68 -15.14 20.63
N ASN A 264 27.76 -15.49 19.74
CA ASN A 264 26.31 -15.25 19.85
C ASN A 264 25.55 -16.53 20.23
N THR A 265 26.21 -17.54 20.75
CA THR A 265 25.56 -18.74 21.28
C THR A 265 25.55 -18.65 22.80
N THR A 266 24.42 -18.95 23.44
CA THR A 266 24.31 -18.96 24.90
C THR A 266 25.16 -20.12 25.49
N GLU A 267 25.52 -20.02 26.76
CA GLU A 267 26.32 -21.02 27.44
C GLU A 267 25.52 -22.30 27.67
N ASP A 268 24.25 -22.18 27.94
CA ASP A 268 23.34 -23.32 28.12
C ASP A 268 22.15 -23.23 27.14
N ALA A 269 21.34 -24.29 27.11
CA ALA A 269 20.18 -24.38 26.22
C ALA A 269 18.86 -23.87 26.86
N VAL A 270 18.90 -23.36 28.10
CA VAL A 270 17.68 -23.04 28.85
C VAL A 270 17.58 -21.56 29.17
N THR A 271 18.72 -20.91 29.47
CA THR A 271 18.72 -19.56 30.04
C THR A 271 19.46 -18.58 29.12
N VAL A 272 18.88 -17.42 28.93
CA VAL A 272 19.51 -16.27 28.27
C VAL A 272 19.92 -15.27 29.34
N HIS A 273 21.25 -15.03 29.47
CA HIS A 273 21.80 -14.03 30.36
C HIS A 273 21.88 -12.66 29.67
N PHE A 274 21.91 -11.60 30.46
CA PHE A 274 22.00 -10.24 29.91
C PHE A 274 23.33 -10.02 29.15
N ASP A 275 24.39 -10.71 29.53
CA ASP A 275 25.68 -10.69 28.84
C ASP A 275 25.57 -11.19 27.40
N ASN A 276 24.70 -12.17 27.13
CA ASN A 276 24.48 -12.67 25.79
C ASN A 276 23.86 -11.59 24.88
N ILE A 277 23.01 -10.71 25.46
CA ILE A 277 22.41 -9.57 24.73
C ILE A 277 23.50 -8.55 24.38
N TYR A 278 24.41 -8.23 25.33
CA TYR A 278 25.56 -7.37 25.05
C TYR A 278 26.44 -7.94 23.96
N LYS A 279 26.78 -9.25 24.03
CA LYS A 279 27.59 -9.94 23.00
C LYS A 279 26.91 -9.81 21.63
N LEU A 280 25.60 -10.07 21.54
CA LEU A 280 24.84 -9.94 20.30
C LEU A 280 24.81 -8.48 19.80
N TYR A 281 24.56 -7.50 20.68
CA TYR A 281 24.54 -6.09 20.33
C TYR A 281 25.84 -5.60 19.73
N TYR A 282 26.97 -5.97 20.34
CA TYR A 282 28.30 -5.54 19.88
C TYR A 282 28.86 -6.38 18.73
N SER A 283 28.30 -7.55 18.44
CA SER A 283 28.69 -8.36 17.27
C SER A 283 28.23 -7.74 15.95
N LEU A 284 27.19 -6.88 16.00
CA LEU A 284 26.73 -6.14 14.83
C LEU A 284 27.65 -4.95 14.54
N LYS A 285 28.04 -4.74 13.28
CA LYS A 285 28.85 -3.58 12.85
C LYS A 285 28.16 -2.26 13.18
N SER A 286 28.93 -1.27 13.62
CA SER A 286 28.45 0.04 14.09
C SER A 286 27.50 0.77 13.12
N PRO A 287 27.70 0.80 11.80
CA PRO A 287 26.80 1.48 10.86
C PRO A 287 25.36 0.95 10.92
N TYR A 288 25.17 -0.36 11.06
CA TYR A 288 23.86 -1.00 11.07
C TYR A 288 23.13 -0.84 12.42
N ARG A 289 23.88 -0.68 13.53
CA ARG A 289 23.31 -0.52 14.87
C ARG A 289 22.37 0.69 15.03
N ARG A 290 22.52 1.73 14.20
CA ARG A 290 21.71 2.97 14.34
C ARG A 290 20.23 2.73 14.07
N LYS A 291 19.89 1.83 13.15
CA LYS A 291 18.50 1.50 12.77
C LYS A 291 18.10 0.10 13.23
N ALA A 292 18.98 -0.56 13.97
CA ALA A 292 18.74 -1.93 14.41
C ALA A 292 17.61 -2.00 15.44
N SER A 293 16.88 -3.10 15.39
CA SER A 293 15.86 -3.50 16.35
C SER A 293 16.05 -4.97 16.73
N PHE A 294 15.45 -5.35 17.86
CA PHE A 294 15.41 -6.75 18.31
C PHE A 294 14.10 -7.38 17.86
N LEU A 295 14.12 -8.69 17.55
CA LEU A 295 12.93 -9.50 17.29
C LEU A 295 13.08 -10.85 17.99
N CYS A 296 12.09 -11.22 18.79
CA CYS A 296 12.08 -12.48 19.53
C CYS A 296 10.65 -13.03 19.71
N ASN A 297 10.55 -14.20 20.36
CA ASN A 297 9.27 -14.71 20.83
C ASN A 297 8.91 -14.10 22.19
N GLU A 298 7.64 -14.02 22.53
CA GLU A 298 7.14 -13.54 23.83
C GLU A 298 7.70 -14.34 25.01
N THR A 299 7.96 -15.63 24.82
CA THR A 299 8.55 -16.50 25.86
C THR A 299 9.95 -16.04 26.25
N LEU A 300 10.78 -15.65 25.28
CA LEU A 300 12.08 -15.05 25.55
C LEU A 300 11.95 -13.68 26.19
N LEU A 301 11.04 -12.83 25.69
CA LEU A 301 10.80 -11.51 26.25
C LEU A 301 10.45 -11.61 27.75
N LEU A 302 9.56 -12.53 28.10
CA LEU A 302 9.22 -12.79 29.51
C LEU A 302 10.44 -13.21 30.32
N GLN A 303 11.28 -14.11 29.79
CA GLN A 303 12.50 -14.54 30.47
C GLN A 303 13.45 -13.36 30.72
N LEU A 304 13.62 -12.46 29.74
CA LEU A 304 14.45 -11.25 29.87
C LEU A 304 13.89 -10.26 30.90
N MET A 305 12.57 -10.10 30.96
CA MET A 305 11.91 -9.24 31.96
C MET A 305 12.08 -9.77 33.39
N LEU A 306 12.18 -11.08 33.55
CA LEU A 306 12.34 -11.73 34.86
C LEU A 306 13.77 -11.78 35.35
N LEU A 307 14.76 -11.35 34.55
CA LEU A 307 16.16 -11.31 34.97
C LEU A 307 16.36 -10.34 36.13
N LYS A 308 17.04 -10.81 37.17
CA LYS A 308 17.32 -10.04 38.39
C LYS A 308 18.84 -9.90 38.60
N ASP A 309 19.20 -8.79 39.24
CA ASP A 309 20.56 -8.55 39.72
C ASP A 309 20.86 -9.38 40.98
N GLY A 310 22.11 -9.33 41.44
CA GLY A 310 22.55 -10.03 42.66
C GLY A 310 21.81 -9.59 43.95
N ASN A 311 21.07 -8.50 43.93
CA ASN A 311 20.28 -7.97 45.02
C ASN A 311 18.76 -8.30 44.88
N GLY A 312 18.37 -9.01 43.83
CA GLY A 312 16.98 -9.40 43.57
C GLY A 312 16.12 -8.37 42.85
N ASN A 313 16.71 -7.25 42.37
CA ASN A 313 16.00 -6.25 41.58
C ASN A 313 15.95 -6.66 40.11
N TYR A 314 14.82 -6.35 39.45
CA TYR A 314 14.73 -6.55 38.00
C TYR A 314 15.69 -5.64 37.25
N ILE A 315 16.52 -6.23 36.38
CA ILE A 315 17.53 -5.51 35.60
C ILE A 315 16.86 -4.63 34.52
N TRP A 316 15.84 -5.17 33.88
CA TRP A 316 15.11 -4.48 32.82
C TRP A 316 13.78 -3.96 33.34
N LYS A 317 13.50 -2.70 33.04
CA LYS A 317 12.20 -2.07 33.31
C LYS A 317 11.55 -1.76 31.97
N PRO A 318 10.37 -2.33 31.67
CA PRO A 318 9.64 -2.01 30.45
C PRO A 318 9.31 -0.52 30.37
N GLY A 319 9.22 0.01 29.15
CA GLY A 319 8.82 1.38 28.92
C GLY A 319 7.36 1.61 29.36
N LEU A 320 7.10 2.71 30.08
CA LEU A 320 5.76 3.06 30.55
C LEU A 320 4.96 3.88 29.53
N GLU A 321 5.52 4.17 28.36
CA GLU A 321 4.86 4.97 27.33
C GLU A 321 3.95 4.09 26.45
N VAL A 322 2.67 4.40 26.48
CA VAL A 322 1.65 3.69 25.64
C VAL A 322 1.93 3.94 24.16
N GLY A 323 1.96 2.85 23.37
CA GLY A 323 2.11 2.90 21.91
C GLY A 323 3.55 2.93 21.41
N LYS A 324 4.55 2.88 22.28
CA LYS A 324 5.95 2.66 21.89
C LYS A 324 6.41 1.25 22.24
N PRO A 325 7.18 0.58 21.36
CA PRO A 325 7.76 -0.71 21.70
C PRO A 325 8.72 -0.58 22.87
N ASP A 326 8.83 -1.63 23.67
CA ASP A 326 9.84 -1.71 24.71
C ASP A 326 11.24 -1.59 24.12
N THR A 327 12.20 -1.12 24.92
CA THR A 327 13.57 -0.92 24.45
C THR A 327 14.58 -1.66 25.32
N ILE A 328 15.54 -2.32 24.65
CA ILE A 328 16.73 -2.91 25.27
C ILE A 328 17.96 -2.21 24.68
N LEU A 329 18.86 -1.76 25.53
CA LEU A 329 20.06 -1.01 25.11
C LEU A 329 19.75 0.20 24.20
N GLY A 330 18.59 0.84 24.42
CA GLY A 330 18.13 1.98 23.61
C GLY A 330 17.65 1.61 22.19
N ARG A 331 17.39 0.31 21.95
CA ARG A 331 16.83 -0.19 20.68
C ARG A 331 15.47 -0.84 20.90
N PRO A 332 14.52 -0.63 19.98
CA PRO A 332 13.20 -1.24 20.11
C PRO A 332 13.28 -2.77 20.02
N ILE A 333 12.45 -3.43 20.80
CA ILE A 333 12.24 -4.87 20.74
C ILE A 333 10.82 -5.15 20.29
N TYR A 334 10.69 -6.05 19.32
CA TYR A 334 9.43 -6.52 18.78
C TYR A 334 9.27 -8.00 19.09
N THR A 335 8.02 -8.43 19.16
CA THR A 335 7.70 -9.85 19.38
C THR A 335 6.94 -10.40 18.18
N SER A 336 7.24 -11.67 17.85
CA SER A 336 6.50 -12.44 16.86
C SER A 336 6.25 -13.86 17.38
N GLY A 337 5.02 -14.32 17.20
CA GLY A 337 4.65 -15.71 17.53
C GLY A 337 5.35 -16.77 16.69
N TYR A 338 5.91 -16.38 15.53
CA TYR A 338 6.63 -17.28 14.60
C TYR A 338 8.12 -17.38 14.89
N MET A 339 8.65 -16.54 15.76
CA MET A 339 10.00 -16.75 16.30
C MET A 339 10.01 -18.00 17.21
N PRO A 340 11.09 -18.79 17.20
CA PRO A 340 11.19 -19.99 18.04
C PRO A 340 10.98 -19.67 19.52
N ALA A 341 9.99 -20.33 20.11
CA ALA A 341 9.69 -20.20 21.53
C ALA A 341 10.67 -21.03 22.38
N ILE A 342 11.03 -20.50 23.54
CA ILE A 342 11.81 -21.20 24.56
C ILE A 342 10.85 -21.99 25.42
N SER A 343 11.07 -23.30 25.55
CA SER A 343 10.26 -24.21 26.36
C SER A 343 10.81 -24.37 27.80
N GLY A 344 12.08 -24.04 28.02
CA GLY A 344 12.80 -24.33 29.25
C GLY A 344 13.35 -25.77 29.34
N ASP A 345 13.24 -26.54 28.26
CA ASP A 345 13.78 -27.89 28.12
C ASP A 345 15.06 -27.84 27.23
N ALA A 346 16.18 -28.15 27.81
CA ALA A 346 17.49 -28.12 27.13
C ALA A 346 17.55 -29.00 25.87
N ALA A 347 16.84 -30.12 25.85
CA ALA A 347 16.82 -31.01 24.69
C ALA A 347 16.04 -30.41 23.50
N GLN A 348 14.97 -29.67 23.81
CA GLN A 348 14.12 -29.03 22.78
C GLN A 348 14.67 -27.69 22.34
N ASP A 349 15.34 -26.96 23.23
CA ASP A 349 15.77 -25.59 22.96
C ASP A 349 17.17 -25.45 22.37
N LYS A 350 17.95 -26.54 22.40
CA LYS A 350 19.29 -26.61 21.82
C LYS A 350 19.34 -26.16 20.37
N ASN A 351 20.26 -25.24 20.05
CA ASN A 351 20.50 -24.66 18.73
C ASN A 351 19.31 -23.83 18.16
N LYS A 352 18.24 -23.61 18.93
CA LYS A 352 17.17 -22.70 18.49
C LYS A 352 17.68 -21.26 18.36
N LYS A 353 17.36 -20.62 17.26
CA LYS A 353 17.69 -19.21 17.00
C LYS A 353 16.59 -18.34 17.60
N VAL A 354 16.80 -17.80 18.79
CA VAL A 354 15.74 -17.23 19.64
C VAL A 354 15.66 -15.71 19.63
N LEU A 355 16.75 -15.02 19.26
CA LEU A 355 16.80 -13.56 19.23
C LEU A 355 17.52 -13.10 17.97
N LEU A 356 16.87 -12.21 17.24
CA LEU A 356 17.43 -11.47 16.11
C LEU A 356 17.78 -10.05 16.54
N PHE A 357 18.88 -9.50 16.05
CA PHE A 357 19.25 -8.11 16.21
C PHE A 357 19.86 -7.57 14.92
N GLY A 358 19.32 -6.49 14.36
CA GLY A 358 19.84 -5.88 13.16
C GLY A 358 18.90 -4.89 12.50
N ASP A 359 19.31 -4.39 11.35
CA ASP A 359 18.51 -3.50 10.51
C ASP A 359 17.66 -4.33 9.54
N PHE A 360 16.39 -4.49 9.87
CA PHE A 360 15.44 -5.27 9.08
C PHE A 360 15.15 -4.67 7.70
N SER A 361 15.49 -3.41 7.45
CA SER A 361 15.32 -2.80 6.12
C SER A 361 16.17 -3.47 5.03
N TYR A 362 17.15 -4.28 5.40
CA TYR A 362 17.93 -5.13 4.50
C TYR A 362 17.26 -6.47 4.17
N TYR A 363 16.15 -6.80 4.80
CA TYR A 363 15.27 -7.87 4.33
C TYR A 363 14.27 -7.28 3.34
N TRP A 364 14.31 -7.73 2.09
CA TRP A 364 13.46 -7.20 1.04
C TRP A 364 12.32 -8.14 0.73
N ILE A 365 11.11 -7.58 0.68
CA ILE A 365 9.89 -8.29 0.34
C ILE A 365 9.47 -7.80 -1.05
N ALA A 366 9.31 -8.71 -1.99
CA ALA A 366 8.85 -8.43 -3.35
C ALA A 366 7.38 -8.82 -3.49
N ASP A 367 6.50 -7.83 -3.48
CA ASP A 367 5.06 -8.00 -3.77
C ASP A 367 4.81 -7.92 -5.27
N ARG A 368 4.21 -8.96 -5.84
CA ARG A 368 3.75 -8.93 -7.23
C ARG A 368 2.34 -8.34 -7.31
N GLN A 369 2.14 -7.39 -8.22
CA GLN A 369 0.91 -6.60 -8.36
C GLN A 369 -0.32 -7.38 -8.88
N SER A 370 -0.50 -8.64 -8.66
CA SER A 370 -1.71 -9.33 -9.08
C SER A 370 -2.26 -10.23 -7.99
N ARG A 371 -3.00 -9.61 -7.07
CA ARG A 371 -3.85 -10.38 -6.17
C ARG A 371 -5.12 -10.75 -6.91
N THR A 372 -5.54 -11.99 -6.81
CA THR A 372 -6.77 -12.47 -7.47
C THR A 372 -7.71 -13.10 -6.45
N LEU A 373 -8.99 -12.88 -6.67
CA LEU A 373 -10.07 -13.52 -5.94
C LEU A 373 -10.93 -14.30 -6.93
N LYS A 374 -11.20 -15.55 -6.62
CA LYS A 374 -12.05 -16.42 -7.41
C LYS A 374 -13.16 -16.99 -6.54
N ARG A 375 -14.39 -16.91 -7.01
CA ARG A 375 -15.56 -17.56 -6.41
C ARG A 375 -15.69 -18.99 -6.94
N LEU A 376 -15.99 -19.91 -6.03
CA LEU A 376 -16.27 -21.32 -6.33
C LEU A 376 -17.75 -21.62 -5.98
N ASN A 377 -18.56 -21.82 -7.02
CA ASN A 377 -20.00 -22.03 -6.86
C ASN A 377 -20.37 -23.48 -6.61
N GLU A 378 -19.63 -24.42 -7.23
CA GLU A 378 -20.03 -25.83 -7.28
C GLU A 378 -19.45 -26.67 -6.15
N LEU A 379 -18.24 -26.34 -5.69
CA LEU A 379 -17.49 -27.17 -4.74
C LEU A 379 -18.23 -27.41 -3.40
N TYR A 380 -19.03 -26.44 -2.95
CA TYR A 380 -19.74 -26.46 -1.68
C TYR A 380 -21.25 -26.31 -1.83
N ALA A 381 -21.79 -26.55 -3.04
CA ALA A 381 -23.21 -26.41 -3.32
C ALA A 381 -24.09 -27.32 -2.41
N VAL A 382 -23.60 -28.52 -2.10
CA VAL A 382 -24.33 -29.49 -1.23
C VAL A 382 -24.49 -28.98 0.20
N THR A 383 -23.59 -28.10 0.67
CA THR A 383 -23.63 -27.55 2.04
C THR A 383 -24.16 -26.12 2.09
N ASP A 384 -24.74 -25.62 0.99
CA ASP A 384 -25.21 -24.24 0.81
C ASP A 384 -24.17 -23.18 1.19
N GLN A 385 -22.93 -23.41 0.75
CA GLN A 385 -21.79 -22.53 0.97
C GLN A 385 -21.12 -22.16 -0.34
N VAL A 386 -20.48 -21.00 -0.35
CA VAL A 386 -19.63 -20.52 -1.46
C VAL A 386 -18.19 -20.43 -0.97
N GLY A 387 -17.28 -20.96 -1.78
CA GLY A 387 -15.85 -20.83 -1.56
C GLY A 387 -15.28 -19.58 -2.24
N PHE A 388 -14.38 -18.89 -1.56
CA PHE A 388 -13.56 -17.82 -2.14
C PHE A 388 -12.10 -18.22 -2.05
N ILE A 389 -11.41 -18.31 -3.19
CA ILE A 389 -9.96 -18.54 -3.25
C ILE A 389 -9.29 -17.21 -3.51
N GLY A 390 -8.49 -16.76 -2.56
CA GLY A 390 -7.56 -15.66 -2.73
C GLY A 390 -6.17 -16.18 -3.10
N THR A 391 -5.50 -15.55 -4.05
CA THR A 391 -4.10 -15.84 -4.36
C THR A 391 -3.30 -14.56 -4.51
N GLN A 392 -2.07 -14.61 -4.02
CA GLN A 392 -1.07 -13.56 -4.21
C GLN A 392 0.29 -14.19 -4.52
N ARG A 393 1.22 -13.37 -4.97
CA ARG A 393 2.60 -13.81 -5.19
C ARG A 393 3.55 -12.89 -4.46
N VAL A 394 4.39 -13.48 -3.63
CA VAL A 394 5.33 -12.77 -2.77
C VAL A 394 6.63 -13.55 -2.70
N ASP A 395 7.73 -12.84 -2.56
CA ASP A 395 9.04 -13.39 -2.18
C ASP A 395 9.66 -12.51 -1.12
N GLY A 396 10.57 -13.09 -0.34
CA GLY A 396 11.31 -12.38 0.69
C GLY A 396 12.70 -12.97 0.84
N LYS A 397 13.70 -12.10 0.97
CA LYS A 397 15.09 -12.50 1.13
C LYS A 397 15.91 -11.46 1.88
N LEU A 398 16.82 -11.93 2.72
CA LEU A 398 17.83 -11.08 3.34
C LEU A 398 18.91 -10.76 2.31
N ILE A 399 19.00 -9.48 1.94
CA ILE A 399 19.91 -9.02 0.89
C ILE A 399 21.34 -8.88 1.43
N LEU A 400 21.50 -8.38 2.66
CA LEU A 400 22.80 -8.15 3.27
C LEU A 400 22.89 -8.86 4.63
N PRO A 401 23.45 -10.08 4.69
CA PRO A 401 23.52 -10.85 5.93
C PRO A 401 24.32 -10.17 7.06
N GLU A 402 25.33 -9.37 6.73
CA GLU A 402 26.13 -8.66 7.73
C GLU A 402 25.38 -7.56 8.50
N ALA A 403 24.23 -7.10 7.97
CA ALA A 403 23.39 -6.10 8.63
C ALA A 403 22.56 -6.68 9.79
N MET A 404 22.63 -8.00 10.00
CA MET A 404 21.86 -8.70 11.01
C MET A 404 22.67 -9.76 11.72
N GLN A 405 22.33 -10.00 12.98
CA GLN A 405 22.92 -11.03 13.81
C GLN A 405 21.82 -11.85 14.49
N VAL A 406 22.10 -13.10 14.75
CA VAL A 406 21.18 -14.02 15.41
C VAL A 406 21.86 -14.66 16.62
N MET A 407 21.11 -14.79 17.70
CA MET A 407 21.52 -15.54 18.89
C MET A 407 20.86 -16.92 18.87
N ALA A 408 21.65 -17.95 19.10
CA ALA A 408 21.17 -19.30 19.26
C ALA A 408 21.37 -19.81 20.70
N MET A 409 20.49 -20.70 21.12
CA MET A 409 20.66 -21.42 22.40
C MET A 409 21.81 -22.42 22.32
N GLY A 410 22.63 -22.47 23.35
CA GLY A 410 23.78 -23.36 23.42
C GLY A 410 23.37 -24.82 23.46
N GLY A 411 24.28 -25.67 23.01
CA GLY A 411 24.12 -27.09 23.23
C GLY A 411 24.91 -27.47 24.43
N GLY A 412 24.38 -27.40 25.63
CA GLY A 412 25.11 -27.68 26.85
C GLY A 412 26.20 -28.76 26.69
N ASN A 413 27.43 -28.36 26.50
CA ASN A 413 28.57 -29.20 26.82
C ASN A 413 28.70 -29.09 28.33
N GLY A 414 28.03 -29.98 29.04
CA GLY A 414 28.36 -30.26 30.41
C GLY A 414 29.79 -30.82 30.44
N ASN A 415 30.76 -29.94 30.59
CA ASN A 415 32.02 -30.28 31.25
C ASN A 415 31.98 -29.50 32.57
N GLY A 416 31.62 -30.26 33.63
CA GLY A 416 31.87 -29.89 34.99
C GLY A 416 33.36 -29.98 35.31
#